data_e0db6e50dcdad72605f8dce1da300305
#
_entry.id   e0db6e50dcdad72605f8dce1da300305
#
_cell.length_a   1.000
_cell.length_b   1.000
_cell.length_c   1.000
_cell.angle_alpha   90.00
_cell.angle_beta   90.00
_cell.angle_gamma   90.00
#
_symmetry.space_group_name_H-M   'P 1'
#
loop_
_entity.id
_entity.type
_entity.pdbx_description
1 polymer ?
#
loop_
_entity_poly.entity_id
_entity_poly.type
_entity_poly.pdbx_seq_one_letter_code
_entity_poly.pdbx_strand_id
1 'polypeptide(L)'
;WKIASRVEDNESLMDMIGNALDLTLQNTGDLYILHDDGGKLNLSFIGDMYVPIVIDAETGQNYDYESSIDSDTYNRIKLVFDNEKTGKRDVYIAQDSSHMNDWGILQYFDTLQDGENGQAKADALLKLYNKATKTLTIKDACGDSRVRGGSLVVVQLDLGDVQIKNLMLVEKCVHKYGESKHTMDLTLSGGGFSA
;
A
#
# COMPACT_ATOMS: atom_id res chain seq x y z
N TRP A 1 -9.12 -16.54 4.72
CA TRP A 1 -9.54 -16.51 3.33
C TRP A 1 -8.66 -17.41 2.48
N LYS A 2 -9.21 -18.05 1.46
CA LYS A 2 -8.49 -18.94 0.56
C LYS A 2 -8.70 -18.46 -0.87
N ILE A 3 -7.59 -18.24 -1.59
CA ILE A 3 -7.61 -17.89 -3.01
C ILE A 3 -8.24 -19.04 -3.81
N ALA A 4 -9.14 -18.73 -4.74
CA ALA A 4 -9.68 -19.71 -5.67
C ALA A 4 -8.58 -20.31 -6.55
N SER A 5 -8.77 -21.56 -6.99
CA SER A 5 -7.85 -22.19 -7.93
C SER A 5 -7.83 -21.41 -9.23
N ARG A 6 -6.64 -21.10 -9.73
CA ARG A 6 -6.43 -20.37 -10.96
C ARG A 6 -5.24 -20.93 -11.74
N VAL A 7 -5.16 -20.60 -12.99
CA VAL A 7 -4.00 -20.92 -13.85
C VAL A 7 -3.18 -19.64 -14.01
N GLU A 8 -1.90 -19.72 -13.68
CA GLU A 8 -0.93 -18.68 -14.00
C GLU A 8 -0.22 -19.10 -15.28
N ASP A 9 -0.35 -18.35 -16.35
CA ASP A 9 0.21 -18.68 -17.65
C ASP A 9 1.25 -17.64 -18.06
N ASN A 10 2.44 -18.10 -18.36
CA ASN A 10 3.59 -17.29 -18.79
C ASN A 10 4.00 -16.20 -17.78
N GLU A 11 3.79 -16.42 -16.49
CA GLU A 11 4.15 -15.54 -15.40
C GLU A 11 5.44 -15.98 -14.71
N SER A 12 6.22 -15.02 -14.19
CA SER A 12 7.34 -15.36 -13.30
C SER A 12 6.84 -15.82 -11.94
N LEU A 13 7.64 -16.59 -11.20
CA LEU A 13 7.30 -17.03 -9.86
C LEU A 13 7.01 -15.83 -8.92
N MET A 14 7.75 -14.73 -9.07
CA MET A 14 7.56 -13.51 -8.25
C MET A 14 6.25 -12.81 -8.61
N ASP A 15 5.88 -12.76 -9.88
CA ASP A 15 4.60 -12.20 -10.32
C ASP A 15 3.42 -13.03 -9.79
N MET A 16 3.51 -14.36 -9.83
CA MET A 16 2.50 -15.26 -9.24
C MET A 16 2.31 -14.99 -7.75
N ILE A 17 3.40 -14.77 -7.01
CA ILE A 17 3.35 -14.43 -5.58
C ILE A 17 2.74 -13.03 -5.42
N GLY A 18 3.18 -12.04 -6.18
CA GLY A 18 2.64 -10.67 -6.18
C GLY A 18 1.13 -10.67 -6.42
N ASN A 19 0.68 -11.33 -7.49
CA ASN A 19 -0.75 -11.48 -7.80
C ASN A 19 -1.55 -12.10 -6.64
N ALA A 20 -0.97 -13.09 -5.95
CA ALA A 20 -1.62 -13.72 -4.81
C ALA A 20 -1.72 -12.76 -3.61
N LEU A 21 -0.70 -11.94 -3.37
CA LEU A 21 -0.69 -10.95 -2.30
C LEU A 21 -1.67 -9.81 -2.60
N ASP A 22 -1.74 -9.33 -3.83
CA ASP A 22 -2.70 -8.30 -4.26
C ASP A 22 -4.15 -8.78 -4.11
N LEU A 23 -4.45 -10.01 -4.50
CA LEU A 23 -5.77 -10.62 -4.28
C LEU A 23 -6.08 -10.74 -2.78
N THR A 24 -5.10 -11.06 -1.96
CA THR A 24 -5.28 -11.12 -0.50
C THR A 24 -5.62 -9.73 0.04
N LEU A 25 -4.84 -8.72 -0.31
CA LEU A 25 -5.09 -7.33 0.08
C LEU A 25 -6.49 -6.86 -0.34
N GLN A 26 -6.89 -7.12 -1.59
CA GLN A 26 -8.20 -6.71 -2.11
C GLN A 26 -9.37 -7.38 -1.38
N ASN A 27 -9.21 -8.64 -0.92
CA ASN A 27 -10.28 -9.40 -0.31
C ASN A 27 -10.34 -9.31 1.21
N THR A 28 -9.20 -9.17 1.88
CA THR A 28 -9.13 -9.16 3.35
C THR A 28 -8.76 -7.78 3.92
N GLY A 29 -8.14 -6.92 3.12
CA GLY A 29 -7.52 -5.68 3.58
C GLY A 29 -6.17 -5.89 4.27
N ASP A 30 -5.67 -7.13 4.34
CA ASP A 30 -4.41 -7.47 4.98
C ASP A 30 -3.25 -7.35 4.00
N LEU A 31 -2.24 -6.57 4.37
CA LEU A 31 -1.01 -6.42 3.61
C LEU A 31 0.06 -7.36 4.16
N TYR A 32 0.63 -8.14 3.25
CA TYR A 32 1.77 -9.03 3.54
C TYR A 32 3.00 -8.59 2.77
N ILE A 33 4.15 -8.70 3.38
CA ILE A 33 5.44 -8.34 2.80
C ILE A 33 6.28 -9.60 2.63
N LEU A 34 6.69 -9.86 1.39
CA LEU A 34 7.69 -10.87 1.07
C LEU A 34 9.07 -10.24 1.18
N HIS A 35 9.92 -10.80 2.02
CA HIS A 35 11.26 -10.27 2.25
C HIS A 35 12.29 -11.37 2.49
N ASP A 36 13.56 -11.06 2.24
CA ASP A 36 14.68 -11.90 2.62
C ASP A 36 15.10 -11.60 4.07
N ASP A 37 15.36 -12.66 4.83
CA ASP A 37 15.91 -12.59 6.18
C ASP A 37 17.08 -13.55 6.31
N GLY A 38 18.27 -13.06 5.99
CA GLY A 38 19.51 -13.84 6.06
C GLY A 38 19.54 -15.04 5.10
N GLY A 39 19.03 -14.90 3.89
CA GLY A 39 18.98 -15.94 2.86
C GLY A 39 17.74 -16.84 2.93
N LYS A 40 16.75 -16.47 3.74
CA LYS A 40 15.45 -17.14 3.80
C LYS A 40 14.35 -16.19 3.38
N LEU A 41 13.53 -16.61 2.43
CA LEU A 41 12.31 -15.87 2.09
C LEU A 41 11.27 -16.04 3.19
N ASN A 42 10.82 -14.91 3.72
CA ASN A 42 9.77 -14.84 4.72
C ASN A 42 8.60 -14.03 4.17
N LEU A 43 7.39 -14.46 4.50
CA LEU A 43 6.16 -13.74 4.27
C LEU A 43 5.62 -13.29 5.63
N SER A 44 5.58 -11.99 5.87
CA SER A 44 5.14 -11.42 7.15
C SER A 44 3.92 -10.54 6.96
N PHE A 45 2.98 -10.62 7.91
CA PHE A 45 1.91 -9.64 8.01
C PHE A 45 2.49 -8.28 8.41
N ILE A 46 2.03 -7.20 7.79
CA ILE A 46 2.61 -5.88 7.99
C ILE A 46 2.57 -5.41 9.46
N GLY A 47 1.54 -5.78 10.20
CA GLY A 47 1.42 -5.47 11.62
C GLY A 47 2.54 -6.06 12.48
N ASP A 48 3.10 -7.20 12.07
CA ASP A 48 4.21 -7.87 12.77
C ASP A 48 5.57 -7.22 12.46
N MET A 49 5.61 -6.31 11.49
CA MET A 49 6.82 -5.61 11.07
C MET A 49 6.99 -4.23 11.73
N TYR A 50 6.26 -3.97 12.79
CA TYR A 50 6.38 -2.75 13.57
C TYR A 50 7.72 -2.65 14.28
N VAL A 51 8.43 -1.54 14.05
CA VAL A 51 9.66 -1.19 14.75
C VAL A 51 9.34 -0.03 15.71
N PRO A 52 9.55 -0.18 17.03
CA PRO A 52 9.19 0.80 18.03
C PRO A 52 10.19 1.97 18.07
N ILE A 53 10.25 2.72 16.97
CA ILE A 53 11.01 3.97 16.85
C ILE A 53 10.07 5.10 16.48
N VAL A 54 10.43 6.31 16.87
CA VAL A 54 9.78 7.55 16.46
C VAL A 54 10.75 8.34 15.61
N ILE A 55 10.31 8.74 14.43
CA ILE A 55 11.04 9.65 13.56
C ILE A 55 10.42 11.02 13.72
N ASP A 56 11.19 11.95 14.26
CA ASP A 56 10.80 13.32 14.54
C ASP A 56 11.85 14.32 14.03
N ALA A 57 11.67 15.60 14.32
CA ALA A 57 12.58 16.65 13.88
C ALA A 57 14.01 16.56 14.48
N GLU A 58 14.18 15.81 15.57
CA GLU A 58 15.49 15.60 16.21
C GLU A 58 16.23 14.40 15.59
N THR A 59 15.49 13.39 15.14
CA THR A 59 16.02 12.12 14.64
C THR A 59 16.16 12.05 13.13
N GLY A 60 15.56 12.97 12.39
CA GLY A 60 15.62 13.02 10.93
C GLY A 60 15.98 14.42 10.41
N GLN A 61 16.52 14.49 9.21
CA GLN A 61 16.88 15.74 8.52
C GLN A 61 16.41 15.70 7.06
N ASN A 62 16.25 16.89 6.46
CA ASN A 62 15.91 17.01 5.04
C ASN A 62 14.66 16.18 4.63
N TYR A 63 13.50 16.71 4.99
CA TYR A 63 12.21 16.10 4.67
C TYR A 63 11.69 16.60 3.34
N ASP A 64 11.13 15.67 2.57
CA ASP A 64 10.34 15.95 1.39
C ASP A 64 9.02 15.20 1.49
N TYR A 65 7.91 15.94 1.54
CA TYR A 65 6.56 15.39 1.69
C TYR A 65 5.72 15.69 0.46
N GLU A 66 5.18 14.65 -0.13
CA GLU A 66 4.28 14.71 -1.28
C GLU A 66 2.94 14.07 -0.94
N SER A 67 1.86 14.73 -1.36
CA SER A 67 0.52 14.15 -1.37
C SER A 67 -0.02 14.24 -2.79
N SER A 68 -0.31 13.11 -3.41
CA SER A 68 -0.70 13.02 -4.82
C SER A 68 -1.95 12.15 -5.00
N ILE A 69 -2.72 12.47 -6.03
CA ILE A 69 -3.82 11.67 -6.53
C ILE A 69 -3.52 11.10 -7.93
N ASP A 70 -2.29 11.26 -8.42
CA ASP A 70 -1.94 10.92 -9.81
C ASP A 70 -1.71 9.42 -10.03
N SER A 71 -1.48 8.65 -8.95
CA SER A 71 -1.28 7.21 -9.03
C SER A 71 -2.03 6.48 -7.93
N ASP A 72 -2.58 5.32 -8.26
CA ASP A 72 -3.29 4.40 -7.35
C ASP A 72 -4.41 5.05 -6.51
N THR A 73 -4.99 6.15 -7.02
CA THR A 73 -6.12 6.83 -6.41
C THR A 73 -7.33 6.74 -7.32
N TYR A 74 -8.39 6.08 -6.82
CA TYR A 74 -9.62 5.90 -7.58
C TYR A 74 -10.82 6.19 -6.71
N ASN A 75 -11.67 7.15 -7.14
CA ASN A 75 -12.91 7.49 -6.45
C ASN A 75 -14.16 6.88 -7.10
N ARG A 76 -13.94 6.09 -8.16
CA ARG A 76 -14.97 5.30 -8.82
C ARG A 76 -14.41 3.94 -9.24
N ILE A 77 -15.04 2.88 -8.77
CA ILE A 77 -14.72 1.51 -9.15
C ILE A 77 -15.81 1.00 -10.06
N LYS A 78 -15.44 0.50 -11.23
CA LYS A 78 -16.36 -0.14 -12.17
C LYS A 78 -15.86 -1.55 -12.46
N LEU A 79 -16.61 -2.55 -12.00
CA LEU A 79 -16.34 -3.96 -12.25
C LEU A 79 -17.39 -4.50 -13.21
N VAL A 80 -16.99 -5.40 -14.09
CA VAL A 80 -17.89 -6.06 -15.05
C VAL A 80 -17.74 -7.56 -15.00
N PHE A 81 -18.84 -8.28 -15.24
CA PHE A 81 -18.85 -9.73 -15.37
C PHE A 81 -19.62 -10.12 -16.64
N ASP A 82 -18.96 -10.82 -17.54
CA ASP A 82 -19.60 -11.35 -18.75
C ASP A 82 -20.25 -12.70 -18.41
N ASN A 83 -21.54 -12.68 -18.18
CA ASN A 83 -22.31 -13.86 -17.80
C ASN A 83 -22.64 -14.69 -19.05
N GLU A 84 -21.82 -15.70 -19.32
CA GLU A 84 -21.99 -16.59 -20.48
C GLU A 84 -23.34 -17.33 -20.48
N LYS A 85 -23.93 -17.59 -19.31
CA LYS A 85 -25.21 -18.30 -19.19
C LYS A 85 -26.39 -17.46 -19.65
N THR A 86 -26.33 -16.16 -19.46
CA THR A 86 -27.41 -15.21 -19.81
C THR A 86 -27.12 -14.40 -21.06
N GLY A 87 -25.87 -14.39 -21.54
CA GLY A 87 -25.38 -13.56 -22.63
C GLY A 87 -25.40 -12.06 -22.29
N LYS A 88 -25.47 -11.70 -20.99
CA LYS A 88 -25.51 -10.32 -20.52
C LYS A 88 -24.26 -9.98 -19.74
N ARG A 89 -23.90 -8.70 -19.77
CA ARG A 89 -22.83 -8.14 -18.94
C ARG A 89 -23.46 -7.51 -17.69
N ASP A 90 -23.08 -8.05 -16.52
CA ASP A 90 -23.41 -7.46 -15.24
C ASP A 90 -22.38 -6.37 -14.91
N VAL A 91 -22.82 -5.25 -14.35
CA VAL A 91 -21.96 -4.10 -14.03
C VAL A 91 -22.16 -3.72 -12.58
N TYR A 92 -21.06 -3.62 -11.85
CA TYR A 92 -21.02 -3.21 -10.44
C TYR A 92 -20.25 -1.91 -10.33
N ILE A 93 -20.82 -0.91 -9.63
CA ILE A 93 -20.21 0.40 -9.46
C ILE A 93 -20.25 0.79 -7.99
N ALA A 94 -19.10 1.14 -7.45
CA ALA A 94 -18.94 1.86 -6.19
C ALA A 94 -18.26 3.20 -6.45
N GLN A 95 -18.73 4.29 -5.82
CA GLN A 95 -18.17 5.62 -6.06
C GLN A 95 -18.34 6.54 -4.85
N ASP A 96 -17.44 7.49 -4.71
CA ASP A 96 -17.50 8.57 -3.73
C ASP A 96 -17.73 9.92 -4.45
N SER A 97 -18.96 10.42 -4.35
CA SER A 97 -19.35 11.67 -5.00
C SER A 97 -18.62 12.91 -4.45
N SER A 98 -18.19 12.88 -3.17
CA SER A 98 -17.45 13.97 -2.57
C SER A 98 -16.08 14.12 -3.24
N HIS A 99 -15.28 13.05 -3.24
CA HIS A 99 -13.98 13.08 -3.90
C HIS A 99 -14.08 13.24 -5.41
N MET A 100 -15.17 12.80 -6.04
CA MET A 100 -15.39 13.09 -7.49
C MET A 100 -15.60 14.58 -7.77
N ASN A 101 -16.22 15.32 -6.86
CA ASN A 101 -16.37 16.76 -6.99
C ASN A 101 -15.04 17.51 -6.80
N ASP A 102 -14.19 17.02 -5.89
CA ASP A 102 -12.92 17.66 -5.55
C ASP A 102 -11.79 17.32 -6.54
N TRP A 103 -11.71 16.08 -6.99
CA TRP A 103 -10.59 15.54 -7.79
C TRP A 103 -10.95 15.20 -9.23
N GLY A 104 -12.23 15.33 -9.62
CA GLY A 104 -12.73 14.77 -10.86
C GLY A 104 -12.96 13.25 -10.76
N ILE A 105 -13.27 12.62 -11.88
CA ILE A 105 -13.55 11.17 -11.93
C ILE A 105 -12.26 10.41 -12.17
N LEU A 106 -11.79 9.71 -11.14
CA LEU A 106 -10.67 8.79 -11.18
C LEU A 106 -11.24 7.36 -11.13
N GLN A 107 -11.33 6.70 -12.30
CA GLN A 107 -12.00 5.41 -12.42
C GLN A 107 -11.04 4.24 -12.51
N TYR A 108 -11.23 3.27 -11.62
CA TYR A 108 -10.68 1.91 -11.76
C TYR A 108 -11.66 1.04 -12.55
N PHE A 109 -11.13 0.20 -13.44
CA PHE A 109 -11.91 -0.75 -14.22
C PHE A 109 -11.26 -2.13 -14.17
N ASP A 110 -12.07 -3.16 -13.92
CA ASP A 110 -11.61 -4.55 -13.96
C ASP A 110 -12.76 -5.50 -14.32
N THR A 111 -12.41 -6.75 -14.69
CA THR A 111 -13.34 -7.82 -15.01
C THR A 111 -13.35 -8.84 -13.89
N LEU A 112 -14.54 -9.20 -13.42
CA LEU A 112 -14.74 -10.22 -12.38
C LEU A 112 -14.59 -11.62 -12.93
N GLN A 113 -14.10 -12.52 -12.08
CA GLN A 113 -14.13 -13.95 -12.33
C GLN A 113 -15.43 -14.59 -11.87
N ASP A 114 -15.74 -15.79 -12.36
CA ASP A 114 -16.94 -16.51 -11.96
C ASP A 114 -16.92 -16.81 -10.45
N GLY A 115 -18.04 -16.52 -9.79
CA GLY A 115 -18.21 -16.71 -8.35
C GLY A 115 -17.79 -15.56 -7.46
N GLU A 116 -17.20 -14.48 -8.00
CA GLU A 116 -16.90 -13.28 -7.22
C GLU A 116 -18.15 -12.44 -6.92
N ASN A 117 -18.22 -11.90 -5.69
CA ASN A 117 -19.26 -10.93 -5.35
C ASN A 117 -18.84 -9.54 -5.82
N GLY A 118 -19.33 -9.12 -7.00
CA GLY A 118 -18.91 -7.88 -7.65
C GLY A 118 -19.15 -6.62 -6.83
N GLN A 119 -20.28 -6.53 -6.10
CA GLN A 119 -20.55 -5.35 -5.28
C GLN A 119 -19.60 -5.28 -4.06
N ALA A 120 -19.44 -6.38 -3.35
CA ALA A 120 -18.54 -6.42 -2.20
C ALA A 120 -17.09 -6.10 -2.60
N LYS A 121 -16.63 -6.61 -3.76
CA LYS A 121 -15.29 -6.31 -4.29
C LYS A 121 -15.18 -4.83 -4.69
N ALA A 122 -16.19 -4.26 -5.33
CA ALA A 122 -16.19 -2.84 -5.70
C ALA A 122 -16.12 -1.93 -4.47
N ASP A 123 -16.88 -2.23 -3.42
CA ASP A 123 -16.88 -1.45 -2.17
C ASP A 123 -15.53 -1.57 -1.44
N ALA A 124 -14.92 -2.76 -1.43
CA ALA A 124 -13.60 -2.98 -0.84
C ALA A 124 -12.49 -2.21 -1.59
N LEU A 125 -12.50 -2.26 -2.93
CA LEU A 125 -11.56 -1.52 -3.77
C LEU A 125 -11.72 0.00 -3.62
N LEU A 126 -12.97 0.48 -3.51
CA LEU A 126 -13.20 1.90 -3.25
C LEU A 126 -12.61 2.31 -1.90
N LYS A 127 -12.82 1.54 -0.85
CA LYS A 127 -12.23 1.81 0.47
C LYS A 127 -10.71 1.79 0.43
N LEU A 128 -10.11 0.92 -0.37
CA LEU A 128 -8.66 0.79 -0.49
C LEU A 128 -8.04 1.98 -1.23
N TYR A 129 -8.62 2.38 -2.35
CA TYR A 129 -8.01 3.32 -3.30
C TYR A 129 -8.55 4.75 -3.23
N ASN A 130 -9.67 5.02 -2.56
CA ASN A 130 -10.28 6.36 -2.50
C ASN A 130 -9.59 7.26 -1.47
N LYS A 131 -8.30 7.46 -1.64
CA LYS A 131 -7.46 8.30 -0.78
C LYS A 131 -6.22 8.76 -1.53
N ALA A 132 -5.76 9.98 -1.24
CA ALA A 132 -4.49 10.46 -1.78
C ALA A 132 -3.31 9.63 -1.25
N THR A 133 -2.39 9.32 -2.13
CA THR A 133 -1.11 8.71 -1.77
C THR A 133 -0.25 9.75 -1.08
N LYS A 134 0.36 9.38 0.05
CA LYS A 134 1.24 10.24 0.82
C LYS A 134 2.61 9.61 0.88
N THR A 135 3.61 10.32 0.38
CA THR A 135 5.01 9.90 0.40
C THR A 135 5.83 10.88 1.22
N LEU A 136 6.67 10.37 2.10
CA LEU A 136 7.61 11.14 2.89
C LEU A 136 9.01 10.59 2.67
N THR A 137 9.90 11.41 2.14
CA THR A 137 11.32 11.07 2.04
C THR A 137 12.09 11.78 3.15
N ILE A 138 12.91 11.03 3.87
CA ILE A 138 13.77 11.55 4.96
C ILE A 138 15.19 11.12 4.67
N LYS A 139 16.13 12.04 4.76
CA LYS A 139 17.57 11.75 4.62
C LYS A 139 18.27 11.90 5.95
N ASP A 140 19.30 11.06 6.13
CA ASP A 140 20.18 11.07 7.29
C ASP A 140 19.46 10.96 8.65
N ALA A 141 18.34 10.21 8.68
CA ALA A 141 17.68 9.84 9.94
C ALA A 141 18.63 9.01 10.82
N CYS A 142 18.42 9.06 12.14
CA CYS A 142 19.14 8.20 13.08
C CYS A 142 19.00 6.73 12.68
N GLY A 143 20.14 6.03 12.55
CA GLY A 143 20.16 4.65 12.07
C GLY A 143 19.67 3.64 13.12
N ASP A 144 18.75 2.79 12.71
CA ASP A 144 18.34 1.60 13.45
C ASP A 144 18.37 0.39 12.52
N SER A 145 19.21 -0.58 12.82
CA SER A 145 19.43 -1.76 11.97
C SER A 145 18.21 -2.68 11.84
N ARG A 146 17.17 -2.49 12.65
CA ARG A 146 15.92 -3.23 12.59
C ARG A 146 14.99 -2.70 11.48
N VAL A 147 15.20 -1.45 11.05
CA VAL A 147 14.38 -0.81 10.00
C VAL A 147 14.79 -1.34 8.64
N ARG A 148 13.83 -1.74 7.84
CA ARG A 148 14.02 -2.20 6.46
C ARG A 148 12.76 -1.94 5.63
N GLY A 149 12.82 -2.16 4.34
CA GLY A 149 11.61 -2.16 3.50
C GLY A 149 10.55 -3.12 4.08
N GLY A 150 9.32 -2.66 4.17
CA GLY A 150 8.22 -3.36 4.82
C GLY A 150 8.03 -3.07 6.31
N SER A 151 8.98 -2.40 6.98
CA SER A 151 8.81 -2.00 8.39
C SER A 151 7.74 -0.93 8.55
N LEU A 152 7.01 -0.99 9.68
CA LEU A 152 6.15 0.11 10.13
C LEU A 152 6.87 0.93 11.19
N VAL A 153 6.88 2.25 11.02
CA VAL A 153 7.51 3.19 11.94
C VAL A 153 6.57 4.34 12.28
N VAL A 154 6.69 4.90 13.48
CA VAL A 154 5.95 6.10 13.87
C VAL A 154 6.68 7.33 13.36
N VAL A 155 5.97 8.20 12.64
CA VAL A 155 6.49 9.49 12.20
C VAL A 155 5.72 10.59 12.91
N GLN A 156 6.45 11.53 13.53
CA GLN A 156 5.90 12.68 14.21
C GLN A 156 6.66 13.95 13.78
N LEU A 157 6.17 14.60 12.75
CA LEU A 157 6.79 15.78 12.15
C LEU A 157 5.78 16.93 12.06
N ASP A 158 6.26 18.12 12.39
CA ASP A 158 5.59 19.38 12.10
C ASP A 158 6.39 20.08 10.99
N LEU A 159 5.81 20.10 9.79
CA LEU A 159 6.43 20.71 8.61
C LEU A 159 5.91 22.14 8.35
N GLY A 160 5.27 22.74 9.36
CA GLY A 160 4.63 24.06 9.28
C GLY A 160 3.18 23.94 8.77
N ASP A 161 3.01 23.80 7.47
CA ASP A 161 1.68 23.68 6.85
C ASP A 161 1.06 22.27 7.00
N VAL A 162 1.89 21.27 7.31
CA VAL A 162 1.48 19.87 7.43
C VAL A 162 2.02 19.26 8.72
N GLN A 163 1.11 18.72 9.53
CA GLN A 163 1.47 17.90 10.68
C GLN A 163 1.31 16.42 10.36
N ILE A 164 2.38 15.66 10.49
CA ILE A 164 2.39 14.22 10.31
C ILE A 164 2.52 13.57 11.68
N LYS A 165 1.50 12.80 12.07
CA LYS A 165 1.52 11.97 13.30
C LYS A 165 0.85 10.65 12.95
N ASN A 166 1.58 9.81 12.26
CA ASN A 166 1.03 8.59 11.68
C ASN A 166 2.03 7.43 11.78
N LEU A 167 1.46 6.23 11.74
CA LEU A 167 2.21 5.03 11.42
C LEU A 167 2.43 5.01 9.90
N MET A 168 3.68 4.88 9.46
CA MET A 168 4.05 4.88 8.05
C MET A 168 4.81 3.62 7.68
N LEU A 169 4.55 3.13 6.47
CA LEU A 169 5.25 2.01 5.86
C LEU A 169 6.57 2.49 5.27
N VAL A 170 7.66 1.81 5.61
CA VAL A 170 8.95 1.99 4.97
C VAL A 170 8.95 1.24 3.63
N GLU A 171 8.87 1.98 2.53
CA GLU A 171 8.99 1.39 1.18
C GLU A 171 10.45 1.11 0.83
N LYS A 172 11.32 2.04 1.21
CA LYS A 172 12.76 1.93 0.97
C LYS A 172 13.55 2.44 2.16
N CYS A 173 14.57 1.68 2.53
CA CYS A 173 15.56 2.06 3.54
C CYS A 173 16.96 1.86 2.98
N VAL A 174 17.80 2.89 3.10
CA VAL A 174 19.23 2.83 2.76
C VAL A 174 20.03 3.15 4.01
N HIS A 175 20.70 2.14 4.57
CA HIS A 175 21.58 2.31 5.71
C HIS A 175 22.96 2.81 5.27
N LYS A 176 23.45 3.84 5.94
CA LYS A 176 24.78 4.42 5.74
C LYS A 176 25.60 4.25 7.02
N TYR A 177 26.67 3.51 6.92
CA TYR A 177 27.59 3.28 8.04
C TYR A 177 28.88 4.04 7.81
N GLY A 178 29.24 4.90 8.76
CA GLY A 178 30.53 5.61 8.82
C GLY A 178 31.33 5.14 10.03
N GLU A 179 32.53 5.73 10.25
CA GLU A 179 33.45 5.32 11.33
C GLU A 179 32.82 5.42 12.74
N SER A 180 31.88 6.35 12.97
CA SER A 180 31.21 6.55 14.26
C SER A 180 29.73 6.88 14.13
N LYS A 181 29.16 6.77 12.94
CA LYS A 181 27.79 7.18 12.67
C LYS A 181 27.06 6.15 11.82
N HIS A 182 25.85 5.81 12.25
CA HIS A 182 24.89 5.05 11.47
C HIS A 182 23.69 5.95 11.19
N THR A 183 23.39 6.18 9.91
CA THR A 183 22.20 6.90 9.47
C THR A 183 21.44 6.08 8.43
N MET A 184 20.21 6.48 8.17
CA MET A 184 19.39 5.86 7.15
C MET A 184 18.62 6.91 6.33
N ASP A 185 18.53 6.66 5.02
CA ASP A 185 17.60 7.38 4.16
C ASP A 185 16.34 6.52 4.00
N LEU A 186 15.19 7.14 4.19
CA LEU A 186 13.90 6.49 4.20
C LEU A 186 12.99 7.06 3.13
N THR A 187 12.28 6.20 2.42
CA THR A 187 11.07 6.55 1.68
C THR A 187 9.91 5.86 2.37
N LEU A 188 8.96 6.65 2.80
CA LEU A 188 7.82 6.22 3.62
C LEU A 188 6.53 6.50 2.87
N SER A 189 5.59 5.57 2.95
CA SER A 189 4.23 5.81 2.50
C SER A 189 3.25 5.77 3.67
N GLY A 190 2.21 6.57 3.56
CA GLY A 190 1.20 6.69 4.59
C GLY A 190 -0.18 6.97 4.04
N GLY A 191 -1.21 6.74 4.85
CA GLY A 191 -2.58 7.13 4.52
C GLY A 191 -3.64 6.05 4.69
N GLY A 192 -3.32 4.88 5.24
CA GLY A 192 -4.31 3.82 5.37
C GLY A 192 -4.02 2.71 6.35
N PHE A 193 -2.94 2.81 7.10
CA PHE A 193 -2.66 1.80 8.13
C PHE A 193 -3.25 2.29 9.46
N SER A 194 -4.33 1.64 9.90
CA SER A 194 -4.77 1.69 11.29
C SER A 194 -4.12 0.53 12.02
N ALA A 195 -3.42 0.86 13.10
CA ALA A 195 -2.95 -0.14 14.04
C ALA A 195 -4.11 -0.84 14.73
#